data_edb6d46f0621aca9c21827ce59596c6c
#
_entry.id   edb6d46f0621aca9c21827ce59596c6c
#
_cell.length_a   1.000
_cell.length_b   1.000
_cell.length_c   1.000
_cell.angle_alpha   90.00
_cell.angle_beta   90.00
_cell.angle_gamma   90.00
#
_symmetry.space_group_name_H-M   'P 1'
#
loop_
_entity.id
_entity.type
_entity.pdbx_description
1 polymer ?
#
loop_
_entity_poly.entity_id
_entity_poly.type
_entity_poly.pdbx_seq_one_letter_code
_entity_poly.pdbx_strand_id
1 'polypeptide(L)'
;VMITRGGVIPGGLLAEALNIQSLLTAAVDFPATEEAGLMAWPIFLQFPDDELLLGRNVLIVDDVWGSGRTSTSVRGRVEAASATAFTCVLHYNPYRSLFSNAKPDFYGEATDAYIIYPWEIDRGPRGLGFEEPSPAPDLS
;
A
#
# COMPACT_ATOMS: atom_id res chain seq x y z
N VAL A 1 -4.26 10.67 -3.03
CA VAL A 1 -3.49 9.73 -3.86
C VAL A 1 -3.93 8.32 -3.51
N MET A 2 -4.37 7.57 -4.49
CA MET A 2 -4.76 6.16 -4.35
C MET A 2 -3.59 5.29 -4.80
N ILE A 3 -3.16 4.37 -3.95
CA ILE A 3 -2.13 3.40 -4.33
C ILE A 3 -2.79 2.30 -5.16
N THR A 4 -2.34 2.10 -6.37
CA THR A 4 -2.90 1.07 -7.25
C THR A 4 -2.31 -0.30 -6.91
N ARG A 5 -3.11 -1.32 -6.92
CA ARG A 5 -4.53 -1.36 -7.23
C ARG A 5 -5.41 -1.29 -5.98
N GLY A 6 -4.90 -1.75 -4.83
CA GLY A 6 -5.65 -1.94 -3.59
C GLY A 6 -6.39 -0.69 -3.09
N GLY A 7 -5.77 0.47 -3.23
CA GLY A 7 -6.33 1.73 -2.75
C GLY A 7 -7.38 2.38 -3.67
N VAL A 8 -7.63 1.84 -4.86
CA VAL A 8 -8.52 2.49 -5.85
C VAL A 8 -9.98 2.47 -5.39
N ILE A 9 -10.48 1.31 -4.98
CA ILE A 9 -11.88 1.20 -4.51
C ILE A 9 -12.09 1.96 -3.20
N PRO A 10 -11.33 1.73 -2.13
CA PRO A 10 -11.50 2.49 -0.89
C PRO A 10 -11.22 4.00 -1.09
N GLY A 11 -10.24 4.34 -1.91
CA GLY A 11 -9.93 5.74 -2.22
C GLY A 11 -11.05 6.46 -2.95
N GLY A 12 -11.69 5.79 -3.92
CA GLY A 12 -12.85 6.32 -4.62
C GLY A 12 -14.05 6.53 -3.69
N LEU A 13 -14.33 5.58 -2.81
CA LEU A 13 -15.41 5.70 -1.81
C LEU A 13 -15.15 6.84 -0.81
N LEU A 14 -13.91 6.95 -0.32
CA LEU A 14 -13.52 8.04 0.57
C LEU A 14 -13.62 9.41 -0.12
N ALA A 15 -13.19 9.50 -1.38
CA ALA A 15 -13.27 10.73 -2.15
C ALA A 15 -14.71 11.21 -2.30
N GLU A 16 -15.63 10.30 -2.59
CA GLU A 16 -17.06 10.61 -2.65
C GLU A 16 -17.60 11.06 -1.29
N ALA A 17 -17.30 10.30 -0.23
CA ALA A 17 -17.78 10.60 1.13
C ALA A 17 -17.24 11.93 1.67
N LEU A 18 -16.02 12.29 1.33
CA LEU A 18 -15.35 13.52 1.77
C LEU A 18 -15.47 14.68 0.76
N ASN A 19 -16.17 14.47 -0.34
CA ASN A 19 -16.31 15.44 -1.43
C ASN A 19 -14.95 15.92 -1.99
N ILE A 20 -13.99 14.99 -2.16
CA ILE A 20 -12.69 15.28 -2.72
C ILE A 20 -12.73 15.04 -4.23
N GLN A 21 -12.48 16.07 -5.01
CA GLN A 21 -12.57 16.02 -6.47
C GLN A 21 -11.22 15.70 -7.15
N SER A 22 -10.11 16.02 -6.50
CA SER A 22 -8.77 15.76 -7.05
C SER A 22 -8.31 14.35 -6.69
N LEU A 23 -8.44 13.43 -7.62
CA LEU A 23 -8.02 12.04 -7.48
C LEU A 23 -6.75 11.78 -8.30
N LEU A 24 -5.71 11.31 -7.63
CA LEU A 24 -4.43 10.97 -8.24
C LEU A 24 -4.06 9.54 -7.85
N THR A 25 -3.26 8.88 -8.67
CA THR A 25 -2.83 7.50 -8.43
C THR A 25 -1.31 7.39 -8.34
N ALA A 26 -0.86 6.42 -7.56
CA ALA A 26 0.54 6.02 -7.50
C ALA A 26 0.65 4.49 -7.63
N ALA A 27 1.65 4.03 -8.36
CA ALA A 27 2.00 2.62 -8.47
C ALA A 27 3.47 2.43 -8.09
N VAL A 28 3.72 1.51 -7.18
CA VAL A 28 5.08 1.21 -6.68
C VAL A 28 5.33 -0.28 -6.81
N ASP A 29 6.49 -0.62 -7.31
CA ASP A 29 6.99 -1.99 -7.36
C ASP A 29 8.28 -2.14 -6.54
N PHE A 30 8.52 -3.33 -6.04
CA PHE A 30 9.73 -3.72 -5.31
C PHE A 30 10.32 -4.94 -6.01
N PRO A 31 11.13 -4.75 -7.06
CA PRO A 31 11.68 -5.86 -7.81
C PRO A 31 12.53 -6.75 -6.89
N ALA A 32 12.30 -8.06 -6.98
CA ALA A 32 13.16 -9.04 -6.34
C ALA A 32 14.47 -9.11 -7.13
N THR A 33 15.54 -8.54 -6.60
CA THR A 33 16.89 -8.76 -7.12
C THR A 33 17.58 -9.82 -6.26
N GLU A 34 18.13 -10.86 -6.88
CA GLU A 34 18.85 -11.92 -6.17
C GLU A 34 20.03 -11.39 -5.35
N GLU A 35 20.58 -10.24 -5.71
CA GLU A 35 21.71 -9.59 -5.05
C GLU A 35 21.32 -8.68 -3.87
N ALA A 36 20.08 -8.22 -3.81
CA ALA A 36 19.63 -7.34 -2.74
C ALA A 36 18.93 -8.14 -1.64
N GLY A 37 19.69 -8.86 -0.84
CA GLY A 37 19.13 -9.45 0.39
C GLY A 37 18.32 -8.39 1.15
N LEU A 38 17.04 -8.63 1.36
CA LEU A 38 16.09 -7.93 2.23
C LEU A 38 15.57 -6.53 1.84
N MET A 39 16.24 -5.73 0.99
CA MET A 39 15.84 -4.32 0.79
C MET A 39 15.87 -3.90 -0.68
N ALA A 40 14.95 -4.43 -1.50
CA ALA A 40 14.74 -3.84 -2.81
C ALA A 40 14.28 -2.38 -2.68
N TRP A 41 14.87 -1.47 -3.46
CA TRP A 41 14.43 -0.08 -3.53
C TRP A 41 13.08 0.02 -4.24
N PRO A 42 12.20 0.93 -3.83
CA PRO A 42 10.94 1.15 -4.53
C PRO A 42 11.19 1.71 -5.93
N ILE A 43 10.49 1.17 -6.91
CA ILE A 43 10.39 1.72 -8.25
C ILE A 43 8.99 2.28 -8.42
N PHE A 44 8.89 3.57 -8.70
CA PHE A 44 7.61 4.21 -9.01
C PHE A 44 7.27 3.99 -10.48
N LEU A 45 6.32 3.12 -10.74
CA LEU A 45 5.79 2.87 -12.09
C LEU A 45 4.86 4.00 -12.55
N GLN A 46 4.21 4.65 -11.60
CA GLN A 46 3.35 5.81 -11.81
C GLN A 46 3.39 6.66 -10.55
N PHE A 47 3.46 7.98 -10.74
CA PHE A 47 3.35 8.96 -9.66
C PHE A 47 2.87 10.30 -10.23
N PRO A 48 2.06 11.08 -9.49
CA PRO A 48 1.62 12.40 -9.91
C PRO A 48 2.78 13.37 -10.07
N ASP A 49 2.63 14.34 -10.96
CA ASP A 49 3.57 15.46 -11.07
C ASP A 49 3.62 16.26 -9.75
N ASP A 50 4.81 16.68 -9.36
CA ASP A 50 5.04 17.40 -8.11
C ASP A 50 4.20 18.67 -7.98
N GLU A 51 3.95 19.36 -9.10
CA GLU A 51 3.12 20.56 -9.15
C GLU A 51 1.68 20.34 -8.68
N LEU A 52 1.15 19.12 -8.89
CA LEU A 52 -0.20 18.75 -8.44
C LEU A 52 -0.27 18.54 -6.91
N LEU A 53 0.87 18.34 -6.27
CA LEU A 53 0.99 18.02 -4.84
C LEU A 53 1.48 19.22 -4.02
N LEU A 54 2.25 20.11 -4.63
CA LEU A 54 2.93 21.24 -3.98
C LEU A 54 2.01 22.01 -3.03
N GLY A 55 2.39 22.08 -1.76
CA GLY A 55 1.69 22.84 -0.72
C GLY A 55 0.33 22.26 -0.31
N ARG A 56 -0.04 21.07 -0.76
CA ARG A 56 -1.33 20.44 -0.47
C ARG A 56 -1.27 19.49 0.72
N ASN A 57 -2.42 19.28 1.34
CA ASN A 57 -2.66 18.16 2.23
C ASN A 57 -3.10 16.97 1.37
N VAL A 58 -2.34 15.88 1.43
CA VAL A 58 -2.53 14.71 0.59
C VAL A 58 -2.89 13.50 1.44
N LEU A 59 -4.06 12.93 1.23
CA LEU A 59 -4.45 11.65 1.80
C LEU A 59 -4.01 10.54 0.86
N ILE A 60 -3.14 9.67 1.35
CA ILE A 60 -2.66 8.47 0.66
C ILE A 60 -3.51 7.30 1.11
N VAL A 61 -4.18 6.63 0.16
CA VAL A 61 -5.11 5.54 0.47
C VAL A 61 -4.63 4.23 -0.12
N ASP A 62 -4.60 3.20 0.69
CA ASP A 62 -4.41 1.81 0.30
C ASP A 62 -5.47 0.92 1.00
N ASP A 63 -5.58 -0.35 0.63
CA ASP A 63 -6.46 -1.29 1.31
C ASP A 63 -5.82 -1.81 2.62
N VAL A 64 -4.55 -2.14 2.60
CA VAL A 64 -3.86 -2.73 3.74
C VAL A 64 -2.46 -2.16 3.96
N TRP A 65 -2.12 -1.94 5.21
CA TRP A 65 -0.74 -1.77 5.66
C TRP A 65 -0.26 -3.09 6.25
N GLY A 66 0.38 -3.91 5.42
CA GLY A 66 1.06 -5.13 5.84
C GLY A 66 2.48 -4.80 6.31
N SER A 67 3.48 -4.90 5.41
CA SER A 67 4.86 -4.50 5.71
C SER A 67 5.03 -2.99 5.91
N GLY A 68 4.16 -2.20 5.32
CA GLY A 68 4.22 -0.73 5.34
C GLY A 68 5.15 -0.13 4.29
N ARG A 69 5.87 -0.94 3.51
CA ARG A 69 6.86 -0.46 2.53
C ARG A 69 6.24 0.45 1.47
N THR A 70 5.12 0.03 0.89
CA THR A 70 4.44 0.78 -0.17
C THR A 70 3.96 2.13 0.34
N SER A 71 3.19 2.14 1.41
CA SER A 71 2.63 3.38 1.99
C SER A 71 3.71 4.35 2.44
N THR A 72 4.79 3.83 3.06
CA THR A 72 5.93 4.65 3.51
C THR A 72 6.71 5.24 2.34
N SER A 73 6.91 4.47 1.26
CA SER A 73 7.59 4.96 0.05
C SER A 73 6.78 6.06 -0.64
N VAL A 74 5.47 5.86 -0.79
CA VAL A 74 4.57 6.87 -1.38
C VAL A 74 4.52 8.11 -0.51
N ARG A 75 4.44 7.97 0.82
CA ARG A 75 4.49 9.10 1.75
C ARG A 75 5.76 9.92 1.57
N GLY A 76 6.91 9.28 1.58
CA GLY A 76 8.19 9.96 1.39
C GLY A 76 8.27 10.71 0.06
N ARG A 77 7.71 10.13 -1.01
CA ARG A 77 7.70 10.79 -2.33
C ARG A 77 6.73 11.97 -2.38
N VAL A 78 5.58 11.88 -1.70
CA VAL A 78 4.62 13.00 -1.56
C VAL A 78 5.25 14.14 -0.75
N GLU A 79 5.90 13.84 0.36
CA GLU A 79 6.59 14.84 1.19
C GLU A 79 7.75 15.50 0.45
N ALA A 80 8.47 14.75 -0.39
CA ALA A 80 9.52 15.30 -1.26
C ALA A 80 8.99 16.30 -2.30
N ALA A 81 7.71 16.17 -2.69
CA ALA A 81 7.01 17.15 -3.54
C ALA A 81 6.50 18.38 -2.76
N SER A 82 6.96 18.58 -1.52
CA SER A 82 6.56 19.69 -0.65
C SER A 82 5.07 19.71 -0.31
N ALA A 83 4.48 18.52 -0.15
CA ALA A 83 3.13 18.31 0.34
C ALA A 83 3.13 17.78 1.78
N THR A 84 2.03 17.94 2.49
CA THR A 84 1.80 17.27 3.78
C THR A 84 1.05 15.97 3.54
N ALA A 85 1.64 14.84 3.93
CA ALA A 85 1.10 13.51 3.64
C ALA A 85 0.45 12.88 4.87
N PHE A 86 -0.71 12.29 4.66
CA PHE A 86 -1.42 11.42 5.62
C PHE A 86 -1.70 10.08 4.96
N THR A 87 -1.62 9.00 5.72
CA THR A 87 -1.87 7.64 5.25
C THR A 87 -3.16 7.09 5.84
N CYS A 88 -3.95 6.44 5.00
CA CYS A 88 -5.22 5.82 5.36
C CYS A 88 -5.33 4.43 4.74
N VAL A 89 -5.66 3.44 5.56
CA VAL A 89 -5.87 2.06 5.10
C VAL A 89 -7.13 1.48 5.75
N LEU A 90 -7.71 0.45 5.13
CA LEU A 90 -8.81 -0.28 5.75
C LEU A 90 -8.30 -1.13 6.90
N HIS A 91 -7.23 -1.89 6.68
CA HIS A 91 -6.65 -2.77 7.69
C HIS A 91 -5.17 -2.47 7.93
N TYR A 92 -4.79 -2.46 9.20
CA TYR A 92 -3.42 -2.31 9.64
C TYR A 92 -2.96 -3.59 10.34
N ASN A 93 -1.87 -4.17 9.87
CA ASN A 93 -1.26 -5.32 10.52
C ASN A 93 0.03 -4.91 11.26
N PRO A 94 -0.04 -4.64 12.56
CA PRO A 94 1.12 -4.18 13.33
C PRO A 94 2.20 -5.26 13.47
N TYR A 95 1.83 -6.55 13.33
CA TYR A 95 2.76 -7.67 13.49
C TYR A 95 3.63 -7.91 12.25
N ARG A 96 3.17 -7.49 11.07
CA ARG A 96 3.91 -7.61 9.81
C ARG A 96 4.61 -6.33 9.39
N SER A 97 4.33 -5.22 10.07
CA SER A 97 4.98 -3.94 9.78
C SER A 97 6.49 -4.04 10.00
N LEU A 98 7.26 -3.61 9.01
CA LEU A 98 8.71 -3.52 9.09
C LEU A 98 9.18 -2.28 9.86
N PHE A 99 8.26 -1.38 10.16
CA PHE A 99 8.56 -0.10 10.80
C PHE A 99 7.99 -0.08 12.22
N SER A 100 8.87 -0.01 13.21
CA SER A 100 8.46 0.12 14.62
C SER A 100 7.92 1.51 14.95
N ASN A 101 8.37 2.52 14.20
CA ASN A 101 8.07 3.94 14.46
C ASN A 101 7.11 4.56 13.44
N ALA A 102 6.60 3.77 12.49
CA ALA A 102 5.65 4.23 11.50
C ALA A 102 4.42 3.33 11.47
N LYS A 103 3.27 3.96 11.42
CA LYS A 103 1.96 3.34 11.30
C LYS A 103 1.07 4.22 10.42
N PRO A 104 -0.04 3.71 9.88
CA PRO A 104 -0.99 4.56 9.18
C PRO A 104 -1.57 5.61 10.13
N ASP A 105 -1.83 6.82 9.59
CA ASP A 105 -2.47 7.90 10.37
C ASP A 105 -3.92 7.56 10.66
N PHE A 106 -4.59 6.91 9.70
CA PHE A 106 -5.97 6.46 9.81
C PHE A 106 -6.09 5.00 9.37
N TYR A 107 -6.83 4.20 10.10
CA TYR A 107 -7.16 2.83 9.72
C TYR A 107 -8.51 2.41 10.29
N GLY A 108 -9.19 1.51 9.57
CA GLY A 108 -10.48 0.99 9.99
C GLY A 108 -10.34 -0.02 11.13
N GLU A 109 -9.41 -0.97 10.98
CA GLU A 109 -9.17 -2.02 11.97
C GLU A 109 -7.70 -2.43 11.99
N ALA A 110 -7.18 -2.73 13.19
CA ALA A 110 -5.90 -3.40 13.35
C ALA A 110 -6.15 -4.90 13.50
N THR A 111 -5.46 -5.71 12.69
CA THR A 111 -5.65 -7.16 12.68
C THR A 111 -4.37 -7.87 12.22
N ASP A 112 -4.17 -9.10 12.68
CA ASP A 112 -3.15 -10.01 12.19
C ASP A 112 -3.68 -10.96 11.10
N ALA A 113 -4.99 -10.93 10.84
CA ALA A 113 -5.63 -11.77 9.85
C ALA A 113 -5.19 -11.42 8.43
N TYR A 114 -5.14 -12.44 7.57
CA TYR A 114 -5.02 -12.25 6.14
C TYR A 114 -6.38 -11.86 5.56
N ILE A 115 -6.44 -10.70 4.91
CA ILE A 115 -7.69 -10.17 4.36
C ILE A 115 -7.72 -10.40 2.86
N ILE A 116 -8.83 -10.96 2.36
CA ILE A 116 -9.15 -11.04 0.95
C ILE A 116 -10.24 -10.01 0.66
N TYR A 117 -9.92 -9.01 -0.14
CA TYR A 117 -10.87 -7.96 -0.49
C TYR A 117 -11.72 -8.35 -1.69
N PRO A 118 -12.97 -7.86 -1.80
CA PRO A 118 -13.85 -8.17 -2.93
C PRO A 118 -13.24 -7.85 -4.30
N TRP A 119 -12.40 -6.82 -4.39
CA TRP A 119 -11.71 -6.43 -5.63
C TRP A 119 -10.51 -7.30 -6.00
N GLU A 120 -10.17 -8.29 -5.18
CA GLU A 120 -9.08 -9.24 -5.43
C GLU A 120 -9.56 -10.57 -6.02
N ILE A 121 -10.86 -10.83 -6.01
CA ILE A 121 -11.46 -12.13 -6.41
C ILE A 121 -11.02 -12.57 -7.81
N ASP A 122 -10.91 -11.64 -8.76
CA ASP A 122 -10.60 -11.96 -10.15
C ASP A 122 -9.10 -12.17 -10.44
N ARG A 123 -8.24 -12.03 -9.42
CA ARG A 123 -6.79 -12.20 -9.59
C ARG A 123 -6.38 -13.66 -9.72
N GLY A 124 -7.30 -14.60 -9.48
CA GLY A 124 -7.06 -16.03 -9.47
C GLY A 124 -6.20 -16.49 -8.27
N PRO A 125 -5.94 -17.79 -8.13
CA PRO A 125 -5.22 -18.35 -6.98
C PRO A 125 -3.83 -17.75 -6.77
N ARG A 126 -3.11 -17.45 -7.85
CA ARG A 126 -1.76 -16.83 -7.79
C ARG A 126 -1.80 -15.38 -7.34
N GLY A 127 -2.87 -14.67 -7.66
CA GLY A 127 -3.06 -13.28 -7.24
C GLY A 127 -3.51 -13.13 -5.79
N LEU A 128 -4.05 -14.17 -5.20
CA LEU A 128 -4.49 -14.21 -3.81
C LEU A 128 -3.36 -14.52 -2.82
N GLY A 129 -2.13 -14.76 -3.30
CA GLY A 129 -0.99 -15.03 -2.42
C GLY A 129 -1.13 -16.32 -1.61
N PHE A 130 -1.96 -17.26 -2.06
CA PHE A 130 -1.92 -18.61 -1.54
C PHE A 130 -0.61 -19.25 -2.02
N GLU A 131 0.44 -19.15 -1.22
CA GLU A 131 1.50 -20.14 -1.29
C GLU A 131 0.88 -21.45 -0.84
N GLU A 132 0.85 -22.44 -1.73
CA GLU A 132 0.60 -23.81 -1.30
C GLU A 132 1.59 -24.12 -0.18
N PRO A 133 1.12 -24.70 0.94
CA PRO A 133 2.04 -25.09 1.99
C PRO A 133 3.12 -25.97 1.38
N SER A 134 4.38 -25.61 1.58
CA SER A 134 5.53 -26.40 1.13
C SER A 134 5.29 -27.85 1.56
N PRO A 135 5.40 -28.84 0.66
CA PRO A 135 5.26 -30.24 1.06
C PRO A 135 6.21 -30.49 2.23
N ALA A 136 5.68 -31.14 3.26
CA ALA A 136 6.48 -31.50 4.42
C ALA A 136 7.74 -32.25 3.95
N PRO A 137 8.92 -31.99 4.56
CA PRO A 137 10.13 -32.71 4.20
C PRO A 137 9.88 -34.19 4.41
N ASP A 138 10.19 -34.96 3.35
CA ASP A 138 10.07 -36.40 3.36
C ASP A 138 11.01 -36.96 4.46
N LEU A 139 10.42 -37.44 5.53
CA LEU A 139 11.13 -38.05 6.67
C LEU A 139 11.30 -39.58 6.44
N SER A 140 11.65 -39.95 5.23
CA SER A 140 12.02 -41.34 4.94
C SER A 140 13.52 -41.54 4.99
#